data_afd2a772fe61fb8fd9503243dad41ce7
#
_entry.id   afd2a772fe61fb8fd9503243dad41ce7
#
_cell.length_a   1.000
_cell.length_b   1.000
_cell.length_c   1.000
_cell.angle_alpha   90.00
_cell.angle_beta   90.00
_cell.angle_gamma   90.00
#
_symmetry.space_group_name_H-M   'P 1'
#
loop_
_entity.id
_entity.type
_entity.pdbx_description
1 polymer ?
#
loop_
_entity_poly.entity_id
_entity_poly.type
_entity_poly.pdbx_seq_one_letter_code
_entity_poly.pdbx_strand_id
1 'polypeptide(L)' 'MNQTTTNKIILALDTSDLNFAIDIAKKIKNKIFTIKLGLEFFNAHGKNGIKKFNDLGFNNIMLD' A
#
# COMPACT_ATOMS: atom_id res chain seq x y z
N MET A 1 -21.64 17.31 4.26
CA MET A 1 -21.19 16.93 4.17
C MET A 1 -20.05 16.61 4.22
N ASN A 2 -19.54 16.31 4.48
CA ASN A 2 -18.57 16.11 4.41
C ASN A 2 -17.92 15.12 4.27
N GLN A 3 -18.09 14.92 4.24
CA GLN A 3 -17.70 13.88 3.82
C GLN A 3 -16.40 13.58 3.23
N THR A 4 -15.73 14.28 2.87
CA THR A 4 -14.44 14.17 2.21
C THR A 4 -13.41 13.41 3.00
N THR A 5 -13.52 13.44 4.27
CA THR A 5 -12.57 12.73 5.13
C THR A 5 -12.70 11.23 5.01
N THR A 6 -13.79 10.76 4.48
CA THR A 6 -14.03 9.33 4.38
C THR A 6 -13.12 8.64 3.37
N ASN A 7 -12.43 9.41 2.55
CA ASN A 7 -11.60 8.84 1.50
C ASN A 7 -10.19 8.47 1.96
N LYS A 8 -9.89 8.72 3.22
CA LYS A 8 -8.54 8.46 3.72
C LYS A 8 -8.45 7.07 4.31
N ILE A 9 -8.33 6.11 3.43
CA ILE A 9 -8.23 4.71 3.83
C ILE A 9 -6.78 4.29 3.87
N ILE A 10 -6.39 3.60 4.93
CA ILE A 10 -5.06 3.03 5.05
C ILE A 10 -5.15 1.55 4.74
N LEU A 11 -4.41 1.10 3.73
CA LEU A 11 -4.35 -0.30 3.38
C LEU A 11 -3.13 -0.91 4.06
N ALA A 12 -3.35 -1.83 4.97
CA ALA A 12 -2.25 -2.51 5.67
C ALA A 12 -1.94 -3.82 4.97
N LEU A 13 -0.71 -3.98 4.52
CA LEU A 13 -0.25 -5.17 3.82
C LEU A 13 0.94 -5.76 4.55
N ASP A 14 0.81 -7.01 4.97
CA ASP A 14 1.91 -7.69 5.64
C ASP A 14 2.00 -9.12 5.13
N THR A 15 2.24 -9.24 3.85
CA THR A 15 2.40 -10.52 3.18
C THR A 15 3.73 -10.55 2.46
N SER A 16 4.30 -11.73 2.31
CA SER A 16 5.51 -11.90 1.50
C SER A 16 5.19 -12.07 0.02
N ASP A 17 3.90 -12.17 -0.32
CA ASP A 17 3.48 -12.35 -1.72
C ASP A 17 3.30 -11.00 -2.38
N LEU A 18 4.31 -10.61 -3.15
CA LEU A 18 4.32 -9.29 -3.79
C LEU A 18 3.16 -9.13 -4.79
N ASN A 19 2.90 -10.16 -5.58
CA ASN A 19 1.83 -10.06 -6.58
C ASN A 19 0.47 -9.91 -5.92
N PHE A 20 0.23 -10.62 -4.84
CA PHE A 20 -1.01 -10.50 -4.10
C PHE A 20 -1.17 -9.08 -3.54
N ALA A 21 -0.10 -8.54 -2.96
CA ALA A 21 -0.15 -7.20 -2.41
C ALA A 21 -0.45 -6.16 -3.48
N ILE A 22 0.20 -6.28 -4.62
CA ILE A 22 -0.01 -5.33 -5.72
C ILE A 22 -1.42 -5.45 -6.27
N ASP A 23 -1.93 -6.66 -6.43
CA ASP A 23 -3.28 -6.86 -6.95
C ASP A 23 -4.33 -6.20 -6.07
N ILE A 24 -4.21 -6.38 -4.75
CA ILE A 24 -5.15 -5.78 -3.83
C ILE A 24 -5.07 -4.25 -3.91
N ALA A 25 -3.85 -3.73 -3.90
CA ALA A 25 -3.67 -2.28 -3.95
C ALA A 25 -4.27 -1.69 -5.21
N LYS A 26 -4.06 -2.34 -6.34
CA LYS A 26 -4.60 -1.85 -7.61
C LYS A 26 -6.12 -1.82 -7.63
N LYS A 27 -6.76 -2.81 -7.02
CA LYS A 27 -8.21 -2.90 -7.04
C LYS A 27 -8.87 -1.76 -6.30
N ILE A 28 -8.21 -1.22 -5.29
CA ILE A 28 -8.81 -0.15 -4.49
C ILE A 28 -7.98 1.12 -4.50
N LYS A 29 -7.16 1.28 -5.56
CA LYS A 29 -6.21 2.39 -5.63
C LYS A 29 -6.86 3.74 -5.43
N ASN A 30 -8.01 3.97 -6.04
CA ASN A 30 -8.68 5.26 -5.95
C ASN A 30 -9.20 5.58 -4.56
N LYS A 31 -9.22 4.61 -3.67
CA LYS A 31 -9.74 4.78 -2.32
C LYS A 31 -8.64 4.79 -1.26
N ILE A 32 -7.41 4.46 -1.66
CA ILE A 32 -6.30 4.36 -0.71
C ILE A 32 -5.64 5.70 -0.55
N PHE A 33 -5.47 6.12 0.70
CA PHE A 33 -4.68 7.29 1.02
C PHE A 33 -3.25 6.91 1.35
N THR A 34 -3.06 5.86 2.12
CA THR A 34 -1.74 5.42 2.57
C THR A 34 -1.65 3.91 2.50
N ILE A 35 -0.50 3.40 2.08
CA ILE A 35 -0.19 1.99 2.19
C ILE A 35 0.76 1.79 3.36
N LYS A 36 0.38 0.89 4.26
CA LYS A 36 1.20 0.56 5.42
C LYS A 36 1.77 -0.83 5.20
N LEU A 37 3.08 -0.93 5.11
CA LEU A 37 3.75 -2.20 4.86
C LEU A 37 4.30 -2.77 6.15
N GLY A 38 3.98 -4.02 6.43
CA GLY A 38 4.44 -4.69 7.62
C GLY A 38 5.84 -5.29 7.44
N LEU A 39 6.36 -5.82 8.53
CA LEU A 39 7.72 -6.36 8.55
C LEU A 39 7.89 -7.55 7.61
N GLU A 40 6.88 -8.40 7.52
CA GLU A 40 7.00 -9.57 6.65
C GLU A 40 7.18 -9.15 5.21
N PHE A 41 6.38 -8.15 4.77
CA PHE A 41 6.52 -7.63 3.42
C PHE A 41 7.90 -7.00 3.22
N PHE A 42 8.31 -6.16 4.16
CA PHE A 42 9.58 -5.46 4.01
C PHE A 42 10.77 -6.42 4.03
N ASN A 43 10.73 -7.44 4.89
CA ASN A 43 11.81 -8.42 4.95
C ASN A 43 11.90 -9.22 3.65
N ALA A 44 10.77 -9.46 3.00
CA ALA A 44 10.77 -10.22 1.76
C ALA A 44 11.21 -9.39 0.55
N HIS A 45 10.82 -8.13 0.50
CA HIS A 45 10.97 -7.33 -0.72
C HIS A 45 11.80 -6.07 -0.55
N GLY A 46 11.93 -5.56 0.67
CA GLY A 46 12.78 -4.41 0.96
C GLY A 46 12.38 -3.18 0.16
N LYS A 47 13.40 -2.42 -0.21
CA LYS A 47 13.19 -1.19 -0.96
C LYS A 47 12.61 -1.43 -2.35
N ASN A 48 12.87 -2.58 -2.92
CA ASN A 48 12.32 -2.89 -4.24
C ASN A 48 10.80 -3.00 -4.20
N GLY A 49 10.25 -3.54 -3.12
CA GLY A 49 8.81 -3.60 -2.94
C GLY A 49 8.20 -2.22 -2.83
N ILE A 50 8.85 -1.34 -2.07
CA ILE A 50 8.41 0.04 -1.93
C ILE A 50 8.42 0.74 -3.29
N LYS A 51 9.49 0.55 -4.06
CA LYS A 51 9.61 1.16 -5.36
C LYS A 51 8.49 0.72 -6.30
N LYS A 52 8.10 -0.54 -6.23
CA LYS A 52 7.01 -1.02 -7.08
C LYS A 52 5.71 -0.29 -6.78
N PHE A 53 5.40 -0.05 -5.50
CA PHE A 53 4.20 0.71 -5.17
C PHE A 53 4.33 2.17 -5.60
N ASN A 54 5.50 2.77 -5.45
CA ASN A 54 5.71 4.13 -5.92
C ASN A 54 5.53 4.23 -7.43
N ASP A 55 6.04 3.27 -8.18
CA ASP A 55 5.92 3.25 -9.64
C ASP A 55 4.46 3.13 -10.08
N LEU A 56 3.63 2.52 -9.24
CA LEU A 56 2.21 2.39 -9.52
C LEU A 56 1.41 3.63 -9.10
N GLY A 57 2.08 4.62 -8.55
CA GLY A 57 1.42 5.87 -8.16
C GLY A 57 1.04 5.98 -6.71
N PHE A 58 1.45 5.04 -5.87
CA PHE A 58 1.20 5.13 -4.43
C PHE A 58 2.33 5.91 -3.79
N ASN A 59 2.05 7.12 -3.36
CA ASN A 59 3.09 8.03 -2.85
C ASN A 59 3.17 8.07 -1.33
N ASN A 60 2.10 7.70 -0.65
CA ASN A 60 2.08 7.68 0.81
C ASN A 60 2.28 6.26 1.30
N ILE A 61 3.51 5.93 1.66
CA ILE A 61 3.85 4.59 2.11
C ILE A 61 4.47 4.68 3.50
N MET A 62 3.93 3.91 4.44
CA MET A 62 4.47 3.81 5.79
C MET A 62 5.04 2.43 6.02
N LEU A 63 6.11 2.36 6.79
CA LEU A 63 6.62 1.11 7.28
C LEU A 63 6.14 0.93 8.72
N ASP A 64 5.64 -0.24 9.00
CA ASP A 64 5.12 -0.52 10.32
C ASP A 64 6.22 -1.02 11.24
#